data_949fb55c411f49e724361b282d357926
#
_entry.id   949fb55c411f49e724361b282d357926
#
_cell.length_a   1.000
_cell.length_b   1.000
_cell.length_c   1.000
_cell.angle_alpha   90.00
_cell.angle_beta   90.00
_cell.angle_gamma   90.00
#
_symmetry.space_group_name_H-M   'P 1'
#
loop_
_entity.id
_entity.type
_entity.pdbx_description
1 polymer ?
#
loop_
_entity_poly.entity_id
_entity_poly.type
_entity_poly.pdbx_seq_one_letter_code
_entity_poly.pdbx_strand_id
1 'polypeptide(L)'
;YSFKYNGWVNKIGLRNKGLQYGIKHYNHDKDIISIAILNEKEIPKILQMLPNETNIELNISCPNVNKSLAHNKLSQFINPQRDWCIIKLSPTVDMNLVDNYYKQGFRQFHCSNTIPVKEGGLSGNAIIPYNLKLISIIKNKYNDCEIISGGGIYDWQILNNYKNIGA
;
A
#
# COMPACT_ATOMS: atom_id res chain seq x y z
N TYR A 1 -14.63 -17.38 2.31
CA TYR A 1 -15.24 -16.54 3.34
C TYR A 1 -15.06 -17.17 4.72
N SER A 2 -14.76 -16.35 5.71
CA SER A 2 -14.65 -16.81 7.10
C SER A 2 -15.77 -16.20 7.94
N PHE A 3 -16.69 -17.03 8.40
CA PHE A 3 -17.76 -16.58 9.32
C PHE A 3 -17.20 -16.08 10.66
N LYS A 4 -16.09 -16.67 11.14
CA LYS A 4 -15.40 -16.27 12.36
C LYS A 4 -14.98 -14.81 12.35
N TYR A 5 -14.51 -14.33 11.20
CA TYR A 5 -13.97 -12.97 11.04
C TYR A 5 -14.91 -12.03 10.28
N ASN A 6 -16.06 -12.52 9.85
CA ASN A 6 -16.99 -11.78 8.97
C ASN A 6 -16.26 -11.14 7.76
N GLY A 7 -15.45 -11.94 7.05
CA GLY A 7 -14.65 -11.42 5.94
C GLY A 7 -13.99 -12.52 5.11
N TRP A 8 -13.20 -12.11 4.14
CA TRP A 8 -12.45 -12.99 3.26
C TRP A 8 -11.04 -13.17 3.79
N VAL A 9 -10.62 -14.42 3.98
CA VAL A 9 -9.26 -14.76 4.39
C VAL A 9 -8.54 -15.45 3.25
N ASN A 10 -7.34 -14.98 2.92
CA ASN A 10 -6.50 -15.60 1.91
C ASN A 10 -5.04 -15.74 2.37
N LYS A 11 -4.34 -16.75 1.84
CA LYS A 11 -2.91 -16.98 2.04
C LYS A 11 -2.25 -17.29 0.68
N ILE A 12 -2.42 -16.37 -0.27
CA ILE A 12 -1.95 -16.56 -1.66
C ILE A 12 -0.44 -16.40 -1.75
N GLY A 13 0.16 -15.53 -0.93
CA GLY A 13 1.57 -15.15 -1.00
C GLY A 13 1.86 -14.22 -2.18
N LEU A 14 3.13 -14.16 -2.58
CA LEU A 14 3.61 -13.29 -3.66
C LEU A 14 3.74 -14.06 -4.98
N ARG A 15 2.65 -14.64 -5.45
CA ARG A 15 2.62 -15.40 -6.72
C ARG A 15 2.52 -14.45 -7.90
N ASN A 16 3.66 -14.08 -8.50
CA ASN A 16 3.71 -13.23 -9.69
C ASN A 16 4.92 -13.60 -10.56
N LYS A 17 4.99 -12.99 -11.76
CA LYS A 17 6.08 -13.22 -12.73
C LYS A 17 7.31 -12.34 -12.49
N GLY A 18 7.31 -11.55 -11.42
CA GLY A 18 8.41 -10.67 -11.03
C GLY A 18 8.43 -9.30 -11.72
N LEU A 19 9.32 -8.43 -11.23
CA LEU A 19 9.39 -7.01 -11.61
C LEU A 19 9.67 -6.81 -13.11
N GLN A 20 10.58 -7.60 -13.69
CA GLN A 20 10.91 -7.50 -15.13
C GLN A 20 9.68 -7.73 -16.01
N TYR A 21 8.85 -8.72 -15.64
CA TYR A 21 7.61 -8.96 -16.36
C TYR A 21 6.63 -7.79 -16.20
N GLY A 22 6.51 -7.23 -14.99
CA GLY A 22 5.68 -6.06 -14.73
C GLY A 22 6.10 -4.87 -15.58
N ILE A 23 7.39 -4.54 -15.60
CA ILE A 23 7.93 -3.41 -16.41
C ILE A 23 7.66 -3.63 -17.91
N LYS A 24 7.89 -4.84 -18.42
CA LYS A 24 7.67 -5.16 -19.85
C LYS A 24 6.23 -4.97 -20.30
N HIS A 25 5.26 -5.13 -19.40
CA HIS A 25 3.81 -5.06 -19.73
C HIS A 25 3.14 -3.81 -19.16
N TYR A 26 3.92 -2.90 -18.56
CA TYR A 26 3.44 -1.68 -17.95
C TYR A 26 2.90 -0.70 -18.98
N ASN A 27 1.74 -0.12 -18.69
CA ASN A 27 1.16 1.01 -19.41
C ASN A 27 1.01 2.18 -18.44
N HIS A 28 1.72 3.28 -18.73
CA HIS A 28 1.78 4.46 -17.85
C HIS A 28 0.41 5.03 -17.50
N ASP A 29 -0.51 5.07 -18.46
CA ASP A 29 -1.84 5.68 -18.29
C ASP A 29 -2.83 4.82 -17.50
N LYS A 30 -2.49 3.55 -17.25
CA LYS A 30 -3.45 2.57 -16.71
C LYS A 30 -2.94 1.79 -15.53
N ASP A 31 -1.62 1.66 -15.37
CA ASP A 31 -1.03 0.70 -14.45
C ASP A 31 -0.22 1.38 -13.34
N ILE A 32 -0.22 0.75 -12.19
CA ILE A 32 0.69 1.01 -11.08
C ILE A 32 1.34 -0.33 -10.72
N ILE A 33 2.67 -0.41 -10.73
CA ILE A 33 3.37 -1.63 -10.36
C ILE A 33 3.49 -1.72 -8.83
N SER A 34 2.82 -2.71 -8.23
CA SER A 34 2.96 -2.99 -6.79
C SER A 34 4.19 -3.83 -6.51
N ILE A 35 5.16 -3.27 -5.80
CA ILE A 35 6.47 -3.85 -5.51
C ILE A 35 6.55 -4.27 -4.05
N ALA A 36 6.72 -5.57 -3.77
CA ALA A 36 7.07 -6.06 -2.44
C ALA A 36 8.59 -6.15 -2.31
N ILE A 37 9.16 -5.39 -1.36
CA ILE A 37 10.60 -5.40 -1.07
C ILE A 37 10.82 -6.43 0.03
N LEU A 38 11.40 -7.59 -0.32
CA LEU A 38 11.63 -8.69 0.62
C LEU A 38 12.90 -8.49 1.44
N ASN A 39 13.90 -7.82 0.86
CA ASN A 39 15.18 -7.52 1.50
C ASN A 39 15.66 -6.15 1.04
N GLU A 40 16.17 -5.35 1.97
CA GLU A 40 16.69 -4.00 1.65
C GLU A 40 17.85 -4.01 0.67
N LYS A 41 18.61 -5.12 0.58
CA LYS A 41 19.73 -5.28 -0.39
C LYS A 41 19.22 -5.34 -1.84
N GLU A 42 17.93 -5.57 -2.06
CA GLU A 42 17.32 -5.58 -3.38
C GLU A 42 17.02 -4.16 -3.91
N ILE A 43 16.94 -3.15 -3.02
CA ILE A 43 16.56 -1.77 -3.39
C ILE A 43 17.44 -1.24 -4.54
N PRO A 44 18.78 -1.30 -4.50
CA PRO A 44 19.59 -0.79 -5.60
C PRO A 44 19.31 -1.48 -6.95
N LYS A 45 19.10 -2.79 -6.92
CA LYS A 45 18.77 -3.58 -8.13
C LYS A 45 17.39 -3.22 -8.67
N ILE A 46 16.40 -3.05 -7.79
CA ILE A 46 15.05 -2.63 -8.17
C ILE A 46 15.11 -1.25 -8.84
N LEU A 47 15.80 -0.29 -8.22
CA LEU A 47 15.93 1.07 -8.75
C LEU A 47 16.64 1.11 -10.11
N GLN A 48 17.67 0.28 -10.29
CA GLN A 48 18.39 0.18 -11.58
C GLN A 48 17.50 -0.35 -12.71
N MET A 49 16.55 -1.23 -12.39
CA MET A 49 15.65 -1.83 -13.38
C MET A 49 14.41 -0.98 -13.67
N LEU A 50 14.02 -0.14 -12.73
CA LEU A 50 12.76 0.58 -12.75
C LEU A 50 12.90 1.90 -13.51
N PRO A 51 12.21 2.12 -14.66
CA PRO A 51 12.21 3.41 -15.32
C PRO A 51 11.71 4.54 -14.39
N ASN A 52 12.25 5.73 -14.57
CA ASN A 52 12.01 6.85 -13.68
C ASN A 52 10.53 7.28 -13.63
N GLU A 53 9.83 7.17 -14.75
CA GLU A 53 8.43 7.56 -14.93
C GLU A 53 7.43 6.47 -14.50
N THR A 54 7.89 5.26 -14.15
CA THR A 54 6.99 4.16 -13.79
C THR A 54 6.25 4.45 -12.50
N ASN A 55 4.92 4.48 -12.54
CA ASN A 55 4.06 4.58 -11.35
C ASN A 55 4.16 3.33 -10.48
N ILE A 56 4.37 3.50 -9.18
CA ILE A 56 4.64 2.39 -8.27
C ILE A 56 3.84 2.47 -6.97
N GLU A 57 3.56 1.30 -6.42
CA GLU A 57 3.11 1.11 -5.05
C GLU A 57 4.15 0.27 -4.30
N LEU A 58 4.70 0.79 -3.21
CA LEU A 58 5.59 0.04 -2.32
C LEU A 58 4.76 -0.72 -1.30
N ASN A 59 4.65 -2.04 -1.49
CA ASN A 59 3.91 -2.94 -0.60
C ASN A 59 4.80 -3.39 0.56
N ILE A 60 4.95 -2.53 1.55
CA ILE A 60 5.80 -2.73 2.73
C ILE A 60 5.09 -3.43 3.89
N SER A 61 3.77 -3.57 3.79
CA SER A 61 2.92 -4.17 4.82
C SER A 61 2.65 -5.66 4.60
N CYS A 62 3.30 -6.26 3.60
CA CYS A 62 3.18 -7.69 3.35
C CYS A 62 3.81 -8.49 4.50
N PRO A 63 3.13 -9.51 5.08
CA PRO A 63 3.69 -10.35 6.14
C PRO A 63 4.99 -11.06 5.74
N ASN A 64 5.25 -11.18 4.44
CA ASN A 64 6.46 -11.79 3.88
C ASN A 64 7.63 -10.81 3.76
N VAL A 65 7.41 -9.51 4.04
CA VAL A 65 8.47 -8.50 4.05
C VAL A 65 9.23 -8.58 5.36
N ASN A 66 10.56 -8.52 5.29
CA ASN A 66 11.40 -8.60 6.46
C ASN A 66 11.14 -7.40 7.39
N LYS A 67 10.90 -7.67 8.69
CA LYS A 67 10.71 -6.65 9.73
C LYS A 67 11.92 -5.72 9.92
N SER A 68 13.09 -6.11 9.39
CA SER A 68 14.32 -5.30 9.41
C SER A 68 14.46 -4.37 8.18
N LEU A 69 13.38 -4.18 7.40
CA LEU A 69 13.44 -3.26 6.27
C LEU A 69 13.84 -1.87 6.73
N ALA A 70 14.91 -1.33 6.14
CA ALA A 70 15.34 0.03 6.41
C ALA A 70 14.35 1.02 5.76
N HIS A 71 13.29 1.34 6.51
CA HIS A 71 12.22 2.23 6.06
C HIS A 71 12.73 3.60 5.59
N ASN A 72 13.88 4.05 6.08
CA ASN A 72 14.54 5.29 5.67
C ASN A 72 15.14 5.24 4.26
N LYS A 73 15.36 4.06 3.68
CA LYS A 73 15.87 3.92 2.31
C LYS A 73 14.79 4.00 1.24
N LEU A 74 13.52 3.99 1.62
CA LEU A 74 12.40 4.00 0.67
C LEU A 74 12.27 5.32 -0.08
N SER A 75 12.76 6.43 0.49
CA SER A 75 12.81 7.73 -0.19
C SER A 75 13.54 7.71 -1.54
N GLN A 76 14.44 6.74 -1.77
CA GLN A 76 15.12 6.56 -3.07
C GLN A 76 14.17 6.22 -4.23
N PHE A 77 12.95 5.77 -3.93
CA PHE A 77 11.93 5.51 -4.93
C PHE A 77 11.15 6.76 -5.36
N ILE A 78 11.25 7.85 -4.60
CA ILE A 78 10.61 9.12 -4.96
C ILE A 78 11.32 9.71 -6.17
N ASN A 79 10.57 9.98 -7.24
CA ASN A 79 11.09 10.56 -8.46
C ASN A 79 10.05 11.53 -9.03
N PRO A 80 10.42 12.79 -9.38
CA PRO A 80 9.48 13.80 -9.89
C PRO A 80 8.87 13.45 -11.25
N GLN A 81 9.39 12.44 -11.94
CA GLN A 81 8.83 11.93 -13.21
C GLN A 81 7.71 10.90 -13.00
N ARG A 82 7.43 10.50 -11.73
CA ARG A 82 6.34 9.59 -11.39
C ARG A 82 5.12 10.38 -10.96
N ASP A 83 3.97 10.10 -11.54
CA ASP A 83 2.71 10.62 -11.03
C ASP A 83 2.33 9.95 -9.70
N TRP A 84 2.67 8.66 -9.57
CA TRP A 84 2.33 7.85 -8.40
C TRP A 84 3.54 7.16 -7.79
N CYS A 85 3.83 7.50 -6.52
CA CYS A 85 4.78 6.80 -5.65
C CYS A 85 4.12 6.52 -4.30
N ILE A 86 3.40 5.42 -4.24
CA ILE A 86 2.45 5.10 -3.17
C ILE A 86 3.10 4.20 -2.12
N ILE A 87 2.86 4.49 -0.84
CA ILE A 87 3.12 3.56 0.26
C ILE A 87 1.83 2.83 0.62
N LYS A 88 1.80 1.50 0.48
CA LYS A 88 0.70 0.66 0.94
C LYS A 88 0.86 0.31 2.41
N LEU A 89 -0.04 0.83 3.21
CA LEU A 89 -0.01 0.70 4.66
C LEU A 89 -0.71 -0.58 5.16
N SER A 90 -0.29 -1.06 6.33
CA SER A 90 -1.11 -2.00 7.11
C SER A 90 -2.31 -1.26 7.70
N PRO A 91 -3.49 -1.89 7.85
CA PRO A 91 -4.62 -1.29 8.54
C PRO A 91 -4.35 -0.99 10.03
N THR A 92 -3.30 -1.60 10.58
CA THR A 92 -2.84 -1.42 11.96
C THR A 92 -1.44 -0.81 12.04
N VAL A 93 -1.08 0.02 11.06
CA VAL A 93 0.22 0.68 11.00
C VAL A 93 0.43 1.60 12.20
N ASP A 94 1.66 1.62 12.73
CA ASP A 94 2.06 2.63 13.70
C ASP A 94 2.15 4.01 13.03
N MET A 95 1.47 5.01 13.58
CA MET A 95 1.48 6.37 13.04
C MET A 95 2.87 7.01 13.04
N ASN A 96 3.78 6.63 13.93
CA ASN A 96 5.17 7.08 13.88
C ASN A 96 5.86 6.65 12.57
N LEU A 97 5.47 5.51 12.02
CA LEU A 97 5.98 5.04 10.74
C LEU A 97 5.40 5.86 9.57
N VAL A 98 4.12 6.20 9.62
CA VAL A 98 3.50 7.12 8.64
C VAL A 98 4.17 8.48 8.68
N ASP A 99 4.44 9.01 9.89
CA ASP A 99 5.17 10.27 10.09
C ASP A 99 6.56 10.23 9.46
N ASN A 100 7.25 9.09 9.60
CA ASN A 100 8.56 8.89 8.99
C ASN A 100 8.48 8.92 7.46
N TYR A 101 7.49 8.26 6.84
CA TYR A 101 7.30 8.30 5.38
C TYR A 101 6.96 9.72 4.90
N TYR A 102 6.08 10.42 5.61
CA TYR A 102 5.76 11.80 5.28
C TYR A 102 7.01 12.71 5.32
N LYS A 103 7.85 12.58 6.36
CA LYS A 103 9.14 13.31 6.48
C LYS A 103 10.12 12.97 5.38
N GLN A 104 10.09 11.75 4.84
CA GLN A 104 10.89 11.33 3.70
C GLN A 104 10.41 11.90 2.36
N GLY A 105 9.22 12.54 2.31
CA GLY A 105 8.67 13.13 1.10
C GLY A 105 7.51 12.36 0.47
N PHE A 106 7.09 11.21 1.02
CA PHE A 106 5.90 10.52 0.52
C PHE A 106 4.64 11.34 0.80
N ARG A 107 3.77 11.40 -0.19
CA ARG A 107 2.48 12.12 -0.13
C ARG A 107 1.29 11.26 -0.54
N GLN A 108 1.54 10.03 -1.01
CA GLN A 108 0.51 9.14 -1.54
C GLN A 108 0.49 7.85 -0.73
N PHE A 109 -0.66 7.54 -0.12
CA PHE A 109 -0.82 6.37 0.75
C PHE A 109 -2.00 5.51 0.31
N HIS A 110 -1.80 4.19 0.31
CA HIS A 110 -2.89 3.24 0.10
C HIS A 110 -3.35 2.66 1.44
N CYS A 111 -4.56 2.98 1.84
CA CYS A 111 -5.25 2.49 3.02
C CYS A 111 -6.32 1.47 2.62
N SER A 112 -6.08 0.17 2.73
CA SER A 112 -4.86 -0.45 3.24
C SER A 112 -4.68 -1.88 2.70
N ASN A 113 -3.69 -2.57 3.20
CA ASN A 113 -3.53 -4.00 3.00
C ASN A 113 -4.51 -4.79 3.90
N THR A 114 -4.46 -6.12 3.87
CA THR A 114 -5.28 -7.02 4.71
C THR A 114 -4.84 -6.99 6.18
N ILE A 115 -5.77 -7.31 7.09
CA ILE A 115 -5.45 -7.53 8.50
C ILE A 115 -4.81 -8.91 8.65
N PRO A 116 -3.61 -9.05 9.24
CA PRO A 116 -3.01 -10.35 9.48
C PRO A 116 -3.81 -11.14 10.53
N VAL A 117 -4.22 -12.36 10.17
CA VAL A 117 -4.82 -13.35 11.06
C VAL A 117 -4.06 -14.67 10.96
N LYS A 118 -4.33 -15.62 11.87
CA LYS A 118 -3.61 -16.91 11.91
C LYS A 118 -3.68 -17.64 10.57
N GLU A 119 -4.81 -17.57 9.89
CA GLU A 119 -5.10 -18.27 8.65
C GLU A 119 -4.65 -17.51 7.38
N GLY A 120 -4.19 -16.26 7.50
CA GLY A 120 -3.74 -15.44 6.35
C GLY A 120 -4.04 -13.95 6.48
N GLY A 121 -4.38 -13.31 5.36
CA GLY A 121 -4.79 -11.91 5.31
C GLY A 121 -6.31 -11.79 5.26
N LEU A 122 -6.90 -11.09 6.23
CA LEU A 122 -8.34 -10.82 6.32
C LEU A 122 -8.69 -9.54 5.56
N SER A 123 -9.71 -9.61 4.71
CA SER A 123 -10.26 -8.50 3.94
C SER A 123 -11.79 -8.52 3.97
N GLY A 124 -12.43 -7.59 3.26
CA GLY A 124 -13.88 -7.47 3.22
C GLY A 124 -14.41 -6.53 4.31
N ASN A 125 -15.61 -6.79 4.84
CA ASN A 125 -16.27 -5.93 5.83
C ASN A 125 -15.40 -5.60 7.05
N ALA A 126 -14.62 -6.58 7.50
CA ALA A 126 -13.79 -6.46 8.69
C ALA A 126 -12.74 -5.35 8.60
N ILE A 127 -12.31 -4.95 7.38
CA ILE A 127 -11.26 -3.93 7.20
C ILE A 127 -11.82 -2.50 7.18
N ILE A 128 -13.11 -2.32 6.90
CA ILE A 128 -13.74 -1.00 6.72
C ILE A 128 -13.46 -0.06 7.90
N PRO A 129 -13.75 -0.42 9.16
CA PRO A 129 -13.55 0.49 10.29
C PRO A 129 -12.09 0.90 10.48
N TYR A 130 -11.15 0.00 10.18
CA TYR A 130 -9.71 0.30 10.24
C TYR A 130 -9.31 1.30 9.16
N ASN A 131 -9.79 1.11 7.93
CA ASN A 131 -9.49 2.02 6.82
C ASN A 131 -10.08 3.42 7.08
N LEU A 132 -11.35 3.51 7.47
CA LEU A 132 -12.00 4.78 7.79
C LEU A 132 -11.22 5.55 8.87
N LYS A 133 -10.83 4.86 9.96
CA LYS A 133 -10.02 5.45 11.03
C LYS A 133 -8.67 5.92 10.53
N LEU A 134 -7.95 5.07 9.77
CA LEU A 134 -6.61 5.37 9.27
C LEU A 134 -6.62 6.58 8.34
N ILE A 135 -7.54 6.62 7.38
CA ILE A 135 -7.71 7.74 6.44
C ILE A 135 -7.97 9.03 7.19
N SER A 136 -8.94 9.01 8.14
CA SER A 136 -9.27 10.20 8.93
C SER A 136 -8.06 10.73 9.70
N ILE A 137 -7.26 9.85 10.32
CA ILE A 137 -6.05 10.26 11.06
C ILE A 137 -5.03 10.90 10.10
N ILE A 138 -4.76 10.27 8.95
CA ILE A 138 -3.77 10.77 7.98
C ILE A 138 -4.23 12.11 7.41
N LYS A 139 -5.49 12.23 6.97
CA LYS A 139 -6.00 13.49 6.38
C LYS A 139 -6.06 14.63 7.38
N ASN A 140 -6.40 14.37 8.63
CA ASN A 140 -6.39 15.40 9.67
C ASN A 140 -4.97 15.87 10.02
N LYS A 141 -3.97 15.00 9.91
CA LYS A 141 -2.58 15.33 10.22
C LYS A 141 -1.82 15.90 9.03
N TYR A 142 -2.12 15.43 7.82
CA TYR A 142 -1.43 15.72 6.57
C TYR A 142 -2.45 16.00 5.46
N ASN A 143 -2.89 17.24 5.35
CA ASN A 143 -3.94 17.65 4.41
C ASN A 143 -3.49 17.61 2.94
N ASP A 144 -2.18 17.63 2.68
CA ASP A 144 -1.55 17.56 1.36
C ASP A 144 -1.32 16.12 0.86
N CYS A 145 -1.72 15.11 1.65
CA CYS A 145 -1.62 13.72 1.22
C CYS A 145 -2.82 13.29 0.37
N GLU A 146 -2.52 12.51 -0.67
CA GLU A 146 -3.51 11.78 -1.46
C GLU A 146 -3.69 10.38 -0.89
N ILE A 147 -4.94 9.93 -0.79
CA ILE A 147 -5.28 8.63 -0.23
C ILE A 147 -6.02 7.79 -1.25
N ILE A 148 -5.45 6.63 -1.58
CA ILE A 148 -6.17 5.55 -2.23
C ILE A 148 -6.71 4.63 -1.15
N SER A 149 -7.97 4.23 -1.26
CA SER A 149 -8.54 3.26 -0.32
C SER A 149 -9.29 2.15 -1.04
N GLY A 150 -9.27 0.99 -0.40
CA GLY A 150 -9.95 -0.19 -0.91
C GLY A 150 -10.21 -1.21 0.20
N GLY A 151 -11.04 -2.18 -0.14
CA GLY A 151 -11.44 -3.26 0.76
C GLY A 151 -12.82 -3.04 1.37
N GLY A 152 -13.66 -4.06 1.21
CA GLY A 152 -15.02 -4.05 1.74
C GLY A 152 -16.00 -3.12 1.04
N ILE A 153 -15.69 -2.63 -0.15
CA ILE A 153 -16.60 -1.77 -0.93
C ILE A 153 -17.57 -2.69 -1.69
N TYR A 154 -18.79 -2.81 -1.18
CA TYR A 154 -19.84 -3.62 -1.77
C TYR A 154 -20.96 -2.79 -2.39
N ASP A 155 -21.08 -1.53 -1.94
CA ASP A 155 -22.15 -0.63 -2.36
C ASP A 155 -21.68 0.83 -2.39
N TRP A 156 -22.53 1.68 -2.90
CA TRP A 156 -22.30 3.11 -3.02
C TRP A 156 -22.19 3.83 -1.68
N GLN A 157 -22.86 3.34 -0.63
CA GLN A 157 -22.79 3.95 0.70
C GLN A 157 -21.39 3.81 1.28
N ILE A 158 -20.80 2.62 1.21
CA ILE A 158 -19.43 2.36 1.67
C ILE A 158 -18.42 3.18 0.86
N LEU A 159 -18.59 3.22 -0.48
CA LEU A 159 -17.74 4.05 -1.34
C LEU A 159 -17.81 5.53 -0.94
N ASN A 160 -19.02 6.05 -0.71
CA ASN A 160 -19.21 7.43 -0.29
C ASN A 160 -18.61 7.70 1.09
N ASN A 161 -18.68 6.75 2.02
CA ASN A 161 -18.01 6.88 3.31
C ASN A 161 -16.51 7.09 3.16
N TYR A 162 -15.84 6.33 2.28
CA TYR A 162 -14.42 6.52 1.98
C TYR A 162 -14.13 7.88 1.34
N LYS A 163 -14.91 8.29 0.35
CA LYS A 163 -14.76 9.60 -0.31
C LYS A 163 -14.96 10.76 0.65
N ASN A 164 -15.97 10.71 1.51
CA ASN A 164 -16.32 11.80 2.42
C ASN A 164 -15.23 12.06 3.48
N ILE A 165 -14.40 11.07 3.80
CA ILE A 165 -13.27 11.23 4.72
C ILE A 165 -11.95 11.52 4.01
N GLY A 166 -11.95 11.64 2.67
CA GLY A 166 -10.81 12.13 1.89
C GLY A 166 -10.00 11.07 1.14
N ALA A 167 -10.57 9.89 0.84
CA ALA A 167 -9.98 8.92 -0.07
C ALA A 167 -10.43 9.18 -1.52
#